data_48478cfcc8a337cfe8f86644fb9f2117
#
_entry.id   48478cfcc8a337cfe8f86644fb9f2117
#
_cell.length_a   1.000
_cell.length_b   1.000
_cell.length_c   1.000
_cell.angle_alpha   90.00
_cell.angle_beta   90.00
_cell.angle_gamma   90.00
#
_symmetry.space_group_name_H-M   'P 1'
#
loop_
_entity.id
_entity.type
_entity.pdbx_description
1 polymer ?
#
loop_
_entity_poly.entity_id
_entity_poly.type
_entity_poly.pdbx_seq_one_letter_code
_entity_poly.pdbx_strand_id
1 'polypeptide(L)' 'MFENDEDTTTYRVVVNDEEQYSIWSAAREIPAGWREAGVTGTKDECLAHIDEVWTDMRPLSLRRAMAGDRAQ' A
#
# COMPACT_ATOMS: atom_id res chain seq x y z
N MET A 1 5.41 26.36 -7.29
CA MET A 1 4.94 25.86 -8.24
C MET A 1 5.23 24.55 -8.59
N PHE A 2 6.31 24.12 -8.34
CA PHE A 2 6.61 22.82 -8.62
C PHE A 2 5.86 21.93 -7.73
N GLU A 3 5.43 22.37 -6.61
CA GLU A 3 4.66 21.50 -5.79
C GLU A 3 3.39 21.13 -6.44
N ASN A 4 2.93 21.97 -7.32
CA ASN A 4 1.69 21.68 -7.98
C ASN A 4 1.72 20.42 -8.80
N ASP A 5 2.87 20.10 -9.34
CA ASP A 5 2.96 18.89 -10.11
C ASP A 5 2.71 17.69 -9.26
N GLU A 6 3.19 17.70 -8.04
CA GLU A 6 2.92 16.57 -7.18
C GLU A 6 1.47 16.49 -6.81
N ASP A 7 0.84 17.63 -6.58
CA ASP A 7 -0.55 17.63 -6.19
C ASP A 7 -1.46 17.11 -7.29
N THR A 8 -1.05 17.28 -8.53
CA THR A 8 -1.89 16.84 -9.64
C THR A 8 -1.58 15.42 -10.07
N THR A 9 -0.54 14.82 -9.53
CA THR A 9 -0.21 13.44 -9.87
C THR A 9 -1.20 12.49 -9.22
N THR A 10 -1.68 11.54 -10.02
CA THR A 10 -2.57 10.51 -9.50
C THR A 10 -1.75 9.31 -9.09
N TYR A 11 -2.02 8.82 -7.92
CA TYR A 11 -1.35 7.64 -7.40
C TYR A 11 -2.35 6.53 -7.15
N ARG A 12 -1.87 5.33 -7.03
CA ARG A 12 -2.70 4.20 -6.65
C ARG A 12 -2.02 3.48 -5.49
N VAL A 13 -2.84 2.85 -4.67
CA VAL A 13 -2.33 2.03 -3.58
C VAL A 13 -2.09 0.64 -4.15
N VAL A 14 -0.92 0.09 -3.87
CA VAL A 14 -0.58 -1.27 -4.29
C VAL A 14 -0.24 -2.08 -3.07
N VAL A 15 -0.39 -3.38 -3.19
CA VAL A 15 -0.16 -4.30 -2.07
C VAL A 15 0.52 -5.55 -2.62
N ASN A 16 1.40 -6.14 -1.83
CA ASN A 16 2.07 -7.36 -2.25
C ASN A 16 1.53 -8.56 -1.48
N ASP A 17 2.12 -9.72 -1.71
CA ASP A 17 1.64 -10.96 -1.09
C ASP A 17 1.85 -10.99 0.42
N GLU A 18 2.74 -10.13 0.92
CA GLU A 18 2.95 -10.03 2.37
C GLU A 18 2.02 -9.01 3.00
N GLU A 19 1.08 -8.49 2.23
CA GLU A 19 0.14 -7.47 2.67
C GLU A 19 0.84 -6.20 3.10
N GLN A 20 1.93 -5.88 2.44
CA GLN A 20 2.61 -4.61 2.61
C GLN A 20 2.08 -3.64 1.56
N TYR A 21 1.83 -2.43 1.97
CA TYR A 21 1.20 -1.44 1.12
C TYR A 21 2.19 -0.37 0.69
N SER A 22 1.94 0.20 -0.48
CA SER A 22 2.76 1.30 -0.97
C SER A 22 1.92 2.14 -1.92
N ILE A 23 2.43 3.28 -2.32
CA ILE A 23 1.77 4.08 -3.34
C ILE A 23 2.63 4.03 -4.60
N TRP A 24 1.95 4.11 -5.73
CA TRP A 24 2.62 3.99 -7.02
C TRP A 24 1.94 4.93 -7.99
N SER A 25 2.72 5.56 -8.85
CA SER A 25 2.15 6.47 -9.84
C SER A 25 1.15 5.71 -10.71
N ALA A 26 -0.04 6.29 -10.88
CA ALA A 26 -1.03 5.65 -11.71
C ALA A 26 -0.62 5.58 -13.17
N ALA A 27 0.37 6.38 -13.57
CA ALA A 27 0.85 6.39 -14.94
C ALA A 27 1.88 5.30 -15.21
N ARG A 28 2.31 4.58 -14.17
CA ARG A 28 3.32 3.55 -14.34
C ARG A 28 2.72 2.18 -14.13
N GLU A 29 3.35 1.19 -14.74
CA GLU A 29 2.94 -0.18 -14.55
C GLU A 29 3.30 -0.64 -13.15
N ILE A 30 2.43 -1.43 -12.57
CA ILE A 30 2.68 -1.97 -11.24
C ILE A 30 3.79 -3.01 -11.34
N PRO A 31 4.80 -2.95 -10.47
CA PRO A 31 5.91 -3.89 -10.57
C PRO A 31 5.48 -5.32 -10.22
N ALA A 32 6.28 -6.26 -10.65
CA ALA A 32 5.99 -7.67 -10.38
C ALA A 32 5.92 -7.90 -8.88
N GLY A 33 4.97 -8.70 -8.46
CA GLY A 33 4.82 -9.00 -7.05
C GLY A 33 3.86 -8.07 -6.33
N TRP A 34 3.39 -7.04 -7.01
CA TRP A 34 2.45 -6.07 -6.42
C TRP A 34 1.18 -6.03 -7.26
N ARG A 35 0.10 -5.63 -6.64
CA ARG A 35 -1.17 -5.51 -7.35
C ARG A 35 -1.92 -4.31 -6.80
N GLU A 36 -2.90 -3.86 -7.55
CA GLU A 36 -3.72 -2.74 -7.12
C GLU A 36 -4.56 -3.11 -5.93
N ALA A 37 -4.63 -2.19 -4.98
CA ALA A 37 -5.49 -2.40 -3.82
C ALA A 37 -6.87 -1.78 -4.00
N GLY A 38 -7.12 -1.16 -5.16
CA GLY A 38 -8.45 -0.63 -5.44
C GLY A 38 -8.65 0.81 -5.05
N VAL A 39 -7.60 1.52 -4.71
CA VAL A 39 -7.68 2.92 -4.30
C VAL A 39 -6.78 3.76 -5.18
N THR A 40 -7.34 4.84 -5.69
CA THR A 40 -6.61 5.76 -6.56
C THR A 40 -6.96 7.17 -6.13
N GLY A 41 -6.00 8.05 -6.19
CA GLY A 41 -6.24 9.45 -5.86
C GLY A 41 -4.94 10.19 -5.68
N THR A 42 -4.98 11.27 -4.92
CA THR A 42 -3.78 12.03 -4.63
C THR A 42 -2.90 11.24 -3.67
N LYS A 43 -1.66 11.69 -3.55
CA LYS A 43 -0.73 11.06 -2.64
C LYS A 43 -1.29 11.02 -1.22
N ASP A 44 -1.85 12.14 -0.78
CA ASP A 44 -2.39 12.20 0.57
C ASP A 44 -3.55 11.26 0.77
N GLU A 45 -4.39 11.13 -0.24
CA GLU A 45 -5.53 10.23 -0.16
C GLU A 45 -5.07 8.78 -0.07
N CYS A 46 -4.07 8.44 -0.85
CA CYS A 46 -3.55 7.08 -0.83
C CYS A 46 -2.89 6.76 0.51
N LEU A 47 -2.13 7.71 1.04
CA LEU A 47 -1.47 7.49 2.31
C LEU A 47 -2.47 7.38 3.45
N ALA A 48 -3.54 8.17 3.39
CA ALA A 48 -4.58 8.09 4.41
C ALA A 48 -5.26 6.72 4.39
N HIS A 49 -5.50 6.20 3.19
CA HIS A 49 -6.10 4.88 3.08
C HIS A 49 -5.19 3.80 3.66
N ILE A 50 -3.90 3.88 3.36
CA ILE A 50 -2.94 2.92 3.88
C ILE A 50 -2.92 2.98 5.40
N ASP A 51 -2.96 4.18 5.95
CA ASP A 51 -2.94 4.34 7.39
C ASP A 51 -4.16 3.70 8.04
N GLU A 52 -5.28 3.71 7.34
CA GLU A 52 -6.49 3.10 7.85
C GLU A 52 -6.45 1.58 7.82
N VAL A 53 -5.93 1.01 6.74
CA VAL A 53 -6.04 -0.43 6.54
C VAL A 53 -4.81 -1.20 6.99
N TRP A 54 -3.67 -0.55 7.05
CA TRP A 54 -2.42 -1.23 7.39
C TRP A 54 -2.12 -0.99 8.86
N THR A 55 -2.92 -1.62 9.70
CA THR A 55 -2.79 -1.42 11.13
C THR A 55 -1.66 -2.23 11.74
N ASP A 56 -1.26 -3.31 11.08
CA ASP A 56 -0.13 -4.12 11.53
C ASP A 56 0.88 -4.11 10.41
N MET A 57 1.98 -3.40 10.59
CA MET A 57 2.95 -3.21 9.52
C MET A 57 3.91 -4.36 9.34
N ARG A 58 3.75 -5.41 10.10
CA ARG A 58 4.59 -6.58 9.92
C ARG A 58 4.12 -7.36 8.69
N PRO A 59 5.04 -8.02 8.00
CA PRO A 59 4.66 -8.82 6.84
C PRO A 59 3.68 -9.92 7.24
N LEU A 60 2.88 -10.34 6.27
CA LEU A 60 1.86 -11.35 6.52
C LEU A 60 2.46 -12.65 7.01
N SER A 61 3.58 -13.06 6.43
CA SER A 61 4.20 -14.32 6.84
C SER A 61 4.60 -14.28 8.31
N LEU A 62 5.08 -13.16 8.78
CA LEU A 62 5.45 -13.03 10.18
C LEU A 62 4.21 -13.06 11.07
N ARG A 63 3.15 -12.39 10.63
CA ARG A 63 1.91 -12.39 11.41
C ARG A 63 1.33 -13.78 11.52
N ARG A 64 1.41 -14.55 10.44
CA ARG A 64 0.92 -15.93 10.46
C ARG A 64 1.71 -16.81 11.40
N ALA A 65 3.03 -16.62 11.41
CA ALA A 65 3.88 -17.40 12.31
C ALA A 65 3.55 -17.09 13.75
N MET A 66 3.33 -15.81 14.07
CA MET A 66 3.02 -15.44 15.43
C MET A 66 1.65 -15.95 15.85
N ALA A 67 0.69 -15.90 14.93
CA ALA A 67 -0.64 -16.41 15.25
C ALA A 67 -0.61 -17.92 15.45
N GLY A 68 0.20 -18.61 14.67
CA GLY A 68 0.35 -20.04 14.84
C GLY A 68 0.93 -20.39 16.19
N ASP A 69 1.92 -19.64 16.62
CA ASP A 69 2.50 -19.85 17.91
C ASP A 69 1.48 -19.66 19.01
N ARG A 70 0.65 -18.67 18.87
CA ARG A 70 -0.34 -18.44 19.90
C ARG A 70 -1.44 -19.45 19.90
N ALA A 71 -1.68 -20.06 18.79
CA ALA A 71 -2.71 -21.09 18.70
C ALA A 71 -2.33 -22.31 19.51
N GLN A 72 -1.06 -22.45 19.82
CA GLN A 72 -0.64 -23.57 20.64
C GLN A 72 -1.07 -23.33 22.09
#